data_1e318f06c68e8f67f12192d6e6fd4044
#
_entry.id   1e318f06c68e8f67f12192d6e6fd4044
#
_cell.length_a   1.000
_cell.length_b   1.000
_cell.length_c   1.000
_cell.angle_alpha   90.00
_cell.angle_beta   90.00
_cell.angle_gamma   90.00
#
_symmetry.space_group_name_H-M   'P 1'
#
loop_
_entity.id
_entity.type
_entity.pdbx_description
1 polymer ?
#
loop_
_entity_poly.entity_id
_entity_poly.type
_entity_poly.pdbx_seq_one_letter_code
_entity_poly.pdbx_strand_id
1 'polypeptide(L)'
;AYHRAQFRGTVVGITGSNGKTVIKEWIAEELPAGMKYYRSPKSYNSQLGVPLSVLMLEGDEELAIFEAGISKPGEMERLERIIRPDVVVFTSIGDAHQENFLNLEQKCDEKMVLARNASKIVYHSYYEPLGGMVAARFADRKPFDAAAFPEVPESVIGNAASRRNAQIVEAFCAAMHYPAPSFASAPTLPMRLEVKEGINDSILINDAYNLDLNSLALALDYLHGVALNRRRTLVLSDISQSGLSDDELYGRVAGMVARAGVDFLIGIGPRLKRHAGLFGCDKEFYASTDECIARIDRRAVAGRAILLKGARDFRFEKLAHALARRSHTTVLEVDLDAMTHNLNFFRSKLSFGTKLVAMVKAGSY
;
A
#
# COMPACT_ATOMS: atom_id res chain seq x y z
N ALA A 1 -24.78 -5.28 4.31
CA ALA A 1 -25.41 -6.51 3.80
C ALA A 1 -26.55 -6.21 2.85
N TYR A 2 -27.56 -5.41 3.22
CA TYR A 2 -28.75 -5.12 2.36
C TYR A 2 -28.34 -4.45 1.04
N HIS A 3 -27.55 -3.37 1.09
CA HIS A 3 -27.06 -2.65 -0.10
C HIS A 3 -26.25 -3.59 -1.03
N ARG A 4 -25.30 -4.39 -0.46
CA ARG A 4 -24.54 -5.38 -1.24
C ARG A 4 -25.43 -6.44 -1.93
N ALA A 5 -26.54 -6.84 -1.29
CA ALA A 5 -27.46 -7.83 -1.86
C ALA A 5 -28.20 -7.33 -3.13
N GLN A 6 -28.27 -6.03 -3.34
CA GLN A 6 -28.86 -5.41 -4.53
C GLN A 6 -27.89 -5.35 -5.71
N PHE A 7 -26.57 -5.39 -5.44
CA PHE A 7 -25.55 -5.37 -6.48
C PHE A 7 -25.55 -6.68 -7.28
N ARG A 8 -25.56 -6.58 -8.60
CA ARG A 8 -25.66 -7.70 -9.55
C ARG A 8 -24.37 -8.02 -10.29
N GLY A 9 -23.41 -7.09 -10.30
CA GLY A 9 -22.11 -7.30 -10.92
C GLY A 9 -21.25 -8.30 -10.14
N THR A 10 -20.13 -8.67 -10.73
CA THR A 10 -19.15 -9.55 -10.10
C THR A 10 -18.42 -8.83 -8.97
N VAL A 11 -18.23 -9.48 -7.83
CA VAL A 11 -17.51 -8.92 -6.69
C VAL A 11 -16.19 -9.62 -6.48
N VAL A 12 -15.12 -8.83 -6.45
CA VAL A 12 -13.75 -9.28 -6.18
C VAL A 12 -13.35 -8.87 -4.77
N GLY A 13 -12.88 -9.83 -3.99
CA GLY A 13 -12.29 -9.61 -2.68
C GLY A 13 -10.78 -9.84 -2.73
N ILE A 14 -9.99 -8.85 -2.33
CA ILE A 14 -8.52 -8.95 -2.31
C ILE A 14 -8.04 -8.98 -0.87
N THR A 15 -7.32 -10.03 -0.46
CA THR A 15 -6.75 -10.17 0.88
C THR A 15 -5.30 -10.63 0.85
N GLY A 16 -4.59 -10.41 1.95
CA GLY A 16 -3.17 -10.71 2.14
C GLY A 16 -2.55 -9.75 3.15
N SER A 17 -1.25 -9.85 3.37
CA SER A 17 -0.51 -8.90 4.22
C SER A 17 -0.06 -7.68 3.42
N ASN A 18 0.66 -7.87 2.34
CA ASN A 18 1.18 -6.82 1.46
C ASN A 18 0.66 -6.97 0.03
N GLY A 19 0.70 -5.90 -0.79
CA GLY A 19 0.32 -5.93 -2.20
C GLY A 19 -1.16 -5.68 -2.53
N LYS A 20 -2.09 -5.77 -1.57
CA LYS A 20 -3.53 -5.62 -1.81
C LYS A 20 -3.91 -4.41 -2.66
N THR A 21 -3.48 -3.22 -2.24
CA THR A 21 -3.80 -1.98 -2.97
C THR A 21 -3.13 -1.93 -4.33
N VAL A 22 -1.88 -2.41 -4.43
CA VAL A 22 -1.16 -2.45 -5.71
C VAL A 22 -1.93 -3.31 -6.71
N ILE A 23 -2.28 -4.53 -6.32
CA ILE A 23 -3.03 -5.47 -7.16
C ILE A 23 -4.42 -4.91 -7.50
N LYS A 24 -5.11 -4.28 -6.55
CA LYS A 24 -6.40 -3.64 -6.79
C LYS A 24 -6.31 -2.55 -7.88
N GLU A 25 -5.33 -1.66 -7.76
CA GLU A 25 -5.15 -0.57 -8.74
C GLU A 25 -4.72 -1.11 -10.10
N TRP A 26 -3.82 -2.08 -10.15
CA TRP A 26 -3.38 -2.69 -11.40
C TRP A 26 -4.51 -3.49 -12.07
N ILE A 27 -5.31 -4.25 -11.34
CA ILE A 27 -6.52 -4.88 -11.90
C ILE A 27 -7.42 -3.82 -12.54
N ALA A 28 -7.65 -2.71 -11.85
CA ALA A 28 -8.53 -1.65 -12.34
C ALA A 28 -8.03 -1.00 -13.64
N GLU A 29 -6.71 -0.85 -13.82
CA GLU A 29 -6.10 -0.31 -15.05
C GLU A 29 -6.16 -1.29 -16.22
N GLU A 30 -6.15 -2.59 -15.95
CA GLU A 30 -6.14 -3.65 -16.97
C GLU A 30 -7.54 -4.20 -17.27
N LEU A 31 -8.60 -3.57 -16.75
CA LEU A 31 -9.98 -3.95 -17.10
C LEU A 31 -10.31 -3.61 -18.57
N PRO A 32 -11.21 -4.38 -19.20
CA PRO A 32 -11.66 -4.10 -20.56
C PRO A 32 -12.17 -2.67 -20.75
N ALA A 33 -11.80 -2.04 -21.86
CA ALA A 33 -12.21 -0.67 -22.15
C ALA A 33 -13.74 -0.53 -22.16
N GLY A 34 -14.24 0.48 -21.45
CA GLY A 34 -15.66 0.76 -21.35
C GLY A 34 -16.41 -0.01 -20.25
N MET A 35 -15.75 -0.97 -19.56
CA MET A 35 -16.36 -1.66 -18.42
C MET A 35 -16.64 -0.68 -17.29
N LYS A 36 -17.89 -0.64 -16.81
CA LYS A 36 -18.23 0.13 -15.61
C LYS A 36 -17.87 -0.67 -14.36
N TYR A 37 -16.98 -0.11 -13.54
CA TYR A 37 -16.51 -0.77 -12.33
C TYR A 37 -16.42 0.18 -11.13
N TYR A 38 -16.46 -0.42 -9.95
CA TYR A 38 -16.17 0.22 -8.68
C TYR A 38 -14.90 -0.40 -8.07
N ARG A 39 -14.08 0.40 -7.42
CA ARG A 39 -13.01 -0.07 -6.54
C ARG A 39 -13.01 0.69 -5.22
N SER A 40 -12.75 -0.01 -4.11
CA SER A 40 -12.67 0.64 -2.80
C SER A 40 -11.63 1.76 -2.79
N PRO A 41 -11.97 2.96 -2.27
CA PRO A 41 -11.08 4.12 -2.30
C PRO A 41 -9.88 3.89 -1.38
N LYS A 42 -8.70 4.33 -1.80
CA LYS A 42 -7.46 4.23 -1.02
C LYS A 42 -7.26 2.78 -0.49
N SER A 43 -7.12 2.63 0.84
CA SER A 43 -7.00 1.33 1.52
C SER A 43 -8.16 1.12 2.51
N TYR A 44 -9.39 1.34 2.07
CA TYR A 44 -10.59 1.08 2.86
C TYR A 44 -10.81 -0.43 2.99
N ASN A 45 -10.00 -1.09 3.83
CA ASN A 45 -9.94 -2.55 3.96
C ASN A 45 -10.28 -3.07 5.37
N SER A 46 -10.58 -2.17 6.33
CA SER A 46 -10.86 -2.49 7.72
C SER A 46 -12.34 -2.80 7.98
N GLN A 47 -12.66 -3.18 9.22
CA GLN A 47 -14.03 -3.42 9.69
C GLN A 47 -14.97 -2.21 9.50
N LEU A 48 -14.42 -1.00 9.40
CA LEU A 48 -15.17 0.22 9.11
C LEU A 48 -15.06 0.62 7.63
N GLY A 49 -13.88 0.49 7.04
CA GLY A 49 -13.62 0.91 5.66
C GLY A 49 -14.42 0.11 4.63
N VAL A 50 -14.51 -1.21 4.80
CA VAL A 50 -15.24 -2.09 3.89
C VAL A 50 -16.74 -1.78 3.84
N PRO A 51 -17.47 -1.67 4.98
CA PRO A 51 -18.88 -1.26 4.94
C PRO A 51 -19.11 0.08 4.25
N LEU A 52 -18.24 1.08 4.52
CA LEU A 52 -18.33 2.38 3.86
C LEU A 52 -18.13 2.26 2.35
N SER A 53 -17.15 1.45 1.90
CA SER A 53 -16.91 1.20 0.47
C SER A 53 -18.12 0.53 -0.20
N VAL A 54 -18.74 -0.44 0.46
CA VAL A 54 -19.94 -1.12 -0.09
C VAL A 54 -21.12 -0.16 -0.24
N LEU A 55 -21.25 0.83 0.64
CA LEU A 55 -22.31 1.84 0.54
C LEU A 55 -22.10 2.82 -0.62
N MET A 56 -20.91 2.86 -1.20
CA MET A 56 -20.59 3.71 -2.35
C MET A 56 -20.91 3.07 -3.72
N LEU A 57 -21.38 1.81 -3.74
CA LEU A 57 -21.84 1.16 -4.97
C LEU A 57 -23.08 1.88 -5.51
N GLU A 58 -23.08 2.20 -6.79
CA GLU A 58 -24.21 2.82 -7.50
C GLU A 58 -25.21 1.77 -7.99
N GLY A 59 -24.75 0.53 -8.20
CA GLY A 59 -25.56 -0.64 -8.51
C GLY A 59 -25.64 -0.99 -9.99
N ASP A 60 -25.04 -0.19 -10.87
CA ASP A 60 -24.97 -0.41 -12.31
C ASP A 60 -23.56 -0.79 -12.79
N GLU A 61 -22.61 -0.95 -11.85
CA GLU A 61 -21.26 -1.45 -12.18
C GLU A 61 -21.30 -2.95 -12.48
N GLU A 62 -20.48 -3.36 -13.45
CA GLU A 62 -20.30 -4.76 -13.84
C GLU A 62 -19.33 -5.50 -12.89
N LEU A 63 -18.41 -4.75 -12.27
CA LEU A 63 -17.40 -5.28 -11.37
C LEU A 63 -17.23 -4.37 -10.16
N ALA A 64 -17.09 -4.97 -8.97
CA ALA A 64 -16.74 -4.24 -7.75
C ALA A 64 -15.54 -4.90 -7.07
N ILE A 65 -14.50 -4.12 -6.74
CA ILE A 65 -13.25 -4.61 -6.17
C ILE A 65 -13.09 -4.05 -4.75
N PHE A 66 -13.00 -4.95 -3.78
CA PHE A 66 -12.83 -4.61 -2.36
C PHE A 66 -11.54 -5.20 -1.79
N GLU A 67 -10.84 -4.40 -1.02
CA GLU A 67 -9.77 -4.92 -0.16
C GLU A 67 -10.36 -5.42 1.17
N ALA A 68 -9.86 -6.56 1.67
CA ALA A 68 -10.18 -7.10 2.99
C ALA A 68 -8.92 -7.26 3.83
N GLY A 69 -8.77 -6.43 4.84
CA GLY A 69 -7.66 -6.44 5.81
C GLY A 69 -8.15 -6.85 7.19
N ILE A 70 -7.35 -7.64 7.89
CA ILE A 70 -7.61 -8.07 9.26
C ILE A 70 -6.41 -7.83 10.15
N SER A 71 -6.69 -7.56 11.41
CA SER A 71 -5.69 -7.40 12.48
C SER A 71 -5.84 -8.46 13.55
N LYS A 72 -7.00 -9.13 13.65
CA LYS A 72 -7.33 -10.12 14.69
C LYS A 72 -8.13 -11.28 14.12
N PRO A 73 -8.08 -12.47 14.74
CA PRO A 73 -8.97 -13.57 14.42
C PRO A 73 -10.47 -13.20 14.54
N GLY A 74 -11.33 -13.78 13.69
CA GLY A 74 -12.78 -13.54 13.63
C GLY A 74 -13.18 -12.28 12.87
N GLU A 75 -12.22 -11.46 12.42
CA GLU A 75 -12.53 -10.25 11.65
C GLU A 75 -12.89 -10.56 10.20
N MET A 76 -12.26 -11.58 9.58
CA MET A 76 -12.52 -11.89 8.17
C MET A 76 -13.93 -12.42 7.93
N GLU A 77 -14.50 -13.15 8.88
CA GLU A 77 -15.88 -13.62 8.77
C GLU A 77 -16.88 -12.46 8.64
N ARG A 78 -16.65 -11.37 9.37
CA ARG A 78 -17.50 -10.16 9.27
C ARG A 78 -17.35 -9.49 7.92
N LEU A 79 -16.11 -9.40 7.40
CA LEU A 79 -15.83 -8.82 6.09
C LEU A 79 -16.41 -9.67 4.97
N GLU A 80 -16.29 -11.01 5.06
CA GLU A 80 -16.87 -11.94 4.09
C GLU A 80 -18.40 -11.77 3.99
N ARG A 81 -19.10 -11.70 5.13
CA ARG A 81 -20.56 -11.49 5.16
C ARG A 81 -21.00 -10.17 4.50
N ILE A 82 -20.12 -9.17 4.50
CA ILE A 82 -20.40 -7.86 3.89
C ILE A 82 -20.04 -7.88 2.40
N ILE A 83 -18.85 -8.35 2.04
CA ILE A 83 -18.32 -8.34 0.67
C ILE A 83 -19.02 -9.42 -0.17
N ARG A 84 -19.13 -10.66 0.33
CA ARG A 84 -19.61 -11.84 -0.39
C ARG A 84 -18.98 -11.93 -1.78
N PRO A 85 -17.66 -12.14 -1.86
CA PRO A 85 -16.97 -12.10 -3.14
C PRO A 85 -17.27 -13.33 -3.99
N ASP A 86 -17.41 -13.10 -5.29
CA ASP A 86 -17.49 -14.15 -6.31
C ASP A 86 -16.10 -14.64 -6.70
N VAL A 87 -15.12 -13.73 -6.65
CA VAL A 87 -13.70 -13.97 -6.95
C VAL A 87 -12.87 -13.51 -5.76
N VAL A 88 -11.92 -14.33 -5.32
CA VAL A 88 -10.95 -13.94 -4.28
C VAL A 88 -9.54 -13.97 -4.82
N VAL A 89 -8.80 -12.91 -4.55
CA VAL A 89 -7.39 -12.78 -4.89
C VAL A 89 -6.59 -12.75 -3.61
N PHE A 90 -5.72 -13.74 -3.42
CA PHE A 90 -4.75 -13.79 -2.33
C PHE A 90 -3.44 -13.15 -2.77
N THR A 91 -2.98 -12.19 -1.98
CA THR A 91 -1.66 -11.56 -2.15
C THR A 91 -0.64 -12.19 -1.21
N SER A 92 0.52 -11.57 -1.01
CA SER A 92 1.54 -12.10 -0.10
C SER A 92 1.06 -12.19 1.34
N ILE A 93 1.55 -13.18 2.08
CA ILE A 93 1.43 -13.29 3.53
C ILE A 93 2.77 -12.90 4.16
N GLY A 94 2.71 -12.21 5.29
CA GLY A 94 3.88 -11.77 6.05
C GLY A 94 3.52 -11.39 7.48
N ASP A 95 4.51 -10.84 8.21
CA ASP A 95 4.45 -10.63 9.66
C ASP A 95 3.58 -9.44 10.11
N ALA A 96 2.96 -8.71 9.20
CA ALA A 96 2.05 -7.61 9.56
C ALA A 96 0.95 -8.09 10.52
N HIS A 97 0.80 -7.43 11.69
CA HIS A 97 -0.14 -7.80 12.76
C HIS A 97 0.06 -9.21 13.34
N GLN A 98 1.27 -9.80 13.23
CA GLN A 98 1.55 -11.18 13.69
C GLN A 98 1.31 -11.36 15.19
N GLU A 99 1.47 -10.30 15.99
CA GLU A 99 1.24 -10.33 17.45
C GLU A 99 -0.17 -10.82 17.86
N ASN A 100 -1.14 -10.72 16.96
CA ASN A 100 -2.52 -11.12 17.22
C ASN A 100 -2.86 -12.54 16.71
N PHE A 101 -1.89 -13.25 16.13
CA PHE A 101 -2.04 -14.60 15.59
C PHE A 101 -0.99 -15.53 16.18
N LEU A 102 -1.36 -16.77 16.44
CA LEU A 102 -0.46 -17.78 17.00
C LEU A 102 0.72 -18.08 16.05
N ASN A 103 0.43 -18.18 14.76
CA ASN A 103 1.40 -18.47 13.70
C ASN A 103 0.87 -17.98 12.34
N LEU A 104 1.66 -18.17 11.28
CA LEU A 104 1.28 -17.79 9.92
C LEU A 104 0.14 -18.66 9.37
N GLU A 105 0.07 -19.93 9.73
CA GLU A 105 -0.99 -20.86 9.31
C GLU A 105 -2.34 -20.37 9.80
N GLN A 106 -2.47 -20.01 11.09
CA GLN A 106 -3.71 -19.42 11.62
C GLN A 106 -4.10 -18.16 10.89
N LYS A 107 -3.13 -17.29 10.56
CA LYS A 107 -3.40 -16.09 9.80
C LYS A 107 -3.87 -16.38 8.37
N CYS A 108 -3.30 -17.40 7.72
CA CYS A 108 -3.75 -17.88 6.42
C CYS A 108 -5.16 -18.44 6.50
N ASP A 109 -5.45 -19.28 7.49
CA ASP A 109 -6.78 -19.84 7.73
C ASP A 109 -7.83 -18.74 7.86
N GLU A 110 -7.54 -17.72 8.67
CA GLU A 110 -8.43 -16.59 8.86
C GLU A 110 -8.66 -15.83 7.54
N LYS A 111 -7.61 -15.57 6.76
CA LYS A 111 -7.74 -14.88 5.46
C LYS A 111 -8.50 -15.72 4.43
N MET A 112 -8.35 -17.04 4.45
CA MET A 112 -9.06 -17.95 3.55
C MET A 112 -10.56 -17.99 3.80
N VAL A 113 -11.04 -17.53 4.96
CA VAL A 113 -12.48 -17.37 5.21
C VAL A 113 -13.14 -16.48 4.17
N LEU A 114 -12.44 -15.48 3.63
CA LEU A 114 -12.96 -14.61 2.57
C LEU A 114 -13.39 -15.41 1.33
N ALA A 115 -12.70 -16.51 1.02
CA ALA A 115 -12.97 -17.35 -0.15
C ALA A 115 -14.00 -18.46 0.11
N ARG A 116 -14.64 -18.50 1.27
CA ARG A 116 -15.59 -19.56 1.65
C ARG A 116 -16.62 -19.86 0.56
N ASN A 117 -17.19 -18.84 -0.03
CA ASN A 117 -18.25 -18.94 -1.03
C ASN A 117 -17.82 -18.49 -2.44
N ALA A 118 -16.58 -18.12 -2.63
CA ALA A 118 -16.09 -17.65 -3.92
C ALA A 118 -16.03 -18.78 -4.95
N SER A 119 -16.44 -18.49 -6.17
CA SER A 119 -16.41 -19.44 -7.29
C SER A 119 -15.02 -19.51 -7.96
N LYS A 120 -14.26 -18.42 -7.89
CA LYS A 120 -12.92 -18.30 -8.48
C LYS A 120 -11.93 -17.82 -7.44
N ILE A 121 -10.75 -18.41 -7.44
CA ILE A 121 -9.69 -18.12 -6.46
C ILE A 121 -8.38 -17.95 -7.23
N VAL A 122 -7.70 -16.84 -6.97
CA VAL A 122 -6.38 -16.53 -7.52
C VAL A 122 -5.39 -16.43 -6.37
N TYR A 123 -4.25 -17.06 -6.50
CA TYR A 123 -3.19 -17.07 -5.50
C TYR A 123 -1.83 -17.20 -6.17
N HIS A 124 -0.75 -17.15 -5.39
CA HIS A 124 0.59 -17.39 -5.89
C HIS A 124 1.29 -18.40 -4.98
N SER A 125 1.67 -19.55 -5.51
CA SER A 125 2.27 -20.66 -4.75
C SER A 125 3.63 -20.33 -4.10
N TYR A 126 4.31 -19.28 -4.57
CA TYR A 126 5.54 -18.78 -3.94
C TYR A 126 5.34 -18.36 -2.46
N TYR A 127 4.14 -17.92 -2.08
CA TYR A 127 3.90 -17.40 -0.73
C TYR A 127 3.44 -18.50 0.21
N GLU A 128 4.40 -19.23 0.79
CA GLU A 128 4.11 -20.24 1.79
C GLU A 128 3.92 -19.62 3.20
N PRO A 129 3.06 -20.22 4.06
CA PRO A 129 2.30 -21.45 3.85
C PRO A 129 0.99 -21.26 3.05
N LEU A 130 0.63 -20.03 2.67
CA LEU A 130 -0.64 -19.73 2.01
C LEU A 130 -0.83 -20.53 0.72
N GLY A 131 0.19 -20.61 -0.13
CA GLY A 131 0.13 -21.30 -1.42
C GLY A 131 -0.31 -22.74 -1.28
N GLY A 132 0.38 -23.51 -0.44
CA GLY A 132 0.04 -24.90 -0.17
C GLY A 132 -1.34 -25.06 0.48
N MET A 133 -1.70 -24.18 1.41
CA MET A 133 -3.01 -24.23 2.09
C MET A 133 -4.17 -23.90 1.12
N VAL A 134 -4.02 -22.92 0.22
CA VAL A 134 -5.04 -22.58 -0.79
C VAL A 134 -5.21 -23.74 -1.78
N ALA A 135 -4.10 -24.27 -2.29
CA ALA A 135 -4.12 -25.40 -3.22
C ALA A 135 -4.82 -26.63 -2.62
N ALA A 136 -4.56 -26.95 -1.35
CA ALA A 136 -5.19 -28.07 -0.68
C ALA A 136 -6.67 -27.81 -0.34
N ARG A 137 -7.00 -26.66 0.24
CA ARG A 137 -8.37 -26.36 0.71
C ARG A 137 -9.39 -26.17 -0.40
N PHE A 138 -8.97 -25.62 -1.54
CA PHE A 138 -9.84 -25.26 -2.65
C PHE A 138 -9.55 -26.07 -3.93
N ALA A 139 -8.97 -27.26 -3.79
CA ALA A 139 -8.62 -28.14 -4.91
C ALA A 139 -9.81 -28.43 -5.85
N ASP A 140 -11.00 -28.57 -5.27
CA ASP A 140 -12.26 -28.80 -5.99
C ASP A 140 -12.66 -27.61 -6.92
N ARG A 141 -12.23 -26.42 -6.59
CA ARG A 141 -12.51 -25.16 -7.34
C ARG A 141 -11.45 -24.83 -8.36
N LYS A 142 -10.39 -25.63 -8.48
CA LYS A 142 -9.27 -25.45 -9.41
C LYS A 142 -8.72 -24.00 -9.36
N PRO A 143 -8.14 -23.59 -8.21
CA PRO A 143 -7.67 -22.24 -8.02
C PRO A 143 -6.56 -21.89 -9.03
N PHE A 144 -6.54 -20.65 -9.49
CA PHE A 144 -5.57 -20.13 -10.44
C PHE A 144 -4.27 -19.80 -9.72
N ASP A 145 -3.22 -20.59 -9.98
CA ASP A 145 -1.88 -20.30 -9.46
C ASP A 145 -1.15 -19.33 -10.38
N ALA A 146 -0.84 -18.15 -9.85
CA ALA A 146 -0.14 -17.11 -10.58
C ALA A 146 1.29 -17.50 -10.97
N ALA A 147 1.93 -18.43 -10.24
CA ALA A 147 3.25 -18.93 -10.59
C ALA A 147 3.27 -19.74 -11.91
N ALA A 148 2.11 -20.16 -12.41
CA ALA A 148 2.00 -20.80 -13.73
C ALA A 148 2.04 -19.82 -14.91
N PHE A 149 1.97 -18.52 -14.64
CA PHE A 149 2.02 -17.47 -15.66
C PHE A 149 3.44 -16.95 -15.85
N PRO A 150 3.79 -16.47 -17.05
CA PRO A 150 5.12 -15.93 -17.32
C PRO A 150 5.47 -14.78 -16.36
N GLU A 151 6.71 -14.71 -15.95
CA GLU A 151 7.18 -13.55 -15.16
C GLU A 151 7.33 -12.34 -16.09
N VAL A 152 6.75 -11.20 -15.68
CA VAL A 152 6.89 -9.95 -16.42
C VAL A 152 8.37 -9.54 -16.45
N PRO A 153 8.93 -9.15 -17.63
CA PRO A 153 10.33 -8.79 -17.75
C PRO A 153 10.75 -7.67 -16.79
N GLU A 154 11.96 -7.76 -16.27
CA GLU A 154 12.53 -6.75 -15.35
C GLU A 154 12.59 -5.35 -15.98
N SER A 155 12.73 -5.27 -17.30
CA SER A 155 12.65 -4.01 -18.04
C SER A 155 11.29 -3.31 -17.96
N VAL A 156 10.22 -4.05 -17.67
CA VAL A 156 8.86 -3.54 -17.53
C VAL A 156 8.55 -3.28 -16.05
N ILE A 157 8.89 -4.23 -15.18
CA ILE A 157 8.67 -4.15 -13.73
C ILE A 157 9.96 -4.53 -12.99
N GLY A 158 10.66 -3.55 -12.44
CA GLY A 158 12.02 -3.68 -11.97
C GLY A 158 12.25 -4.54 -10.72
N ASN A 159 11.23 -4.82 -9.89
CA ASN A 159 11.44 -5.59 -8.67
C ASN A 159 10.64 -6.90 -8.62
N ALA A 160 11.23 -7.94 -8.04
CA ALA A 160 10.65 -9.28 -8.01
C ALA A 160 9.29 -9.36 -7.31
N ALA A 161 9.05 -8.56 -6.26
CA ALA A 161 7.76 -8.55 -5.57
C ALA A 161 6.66 -7.95 -6.45
N SER A 162 6.95 -6.89 -7.17
CA SER A 162 6.02 -6.29 -8.13
C SER A 162 5.79 -7.20 -9.33
N ARG A 163 6.83 -7.93 -9.80
CA ARG A 163 6.65 -8.94 -10.86
C ARG A 163 5.70 -10.05 -10.42
N ARG A 164 5.80 -10.55 -9.17
CA ARG A 164 4.82 -11.49 -8.63
C ARG A 164 3.42 -10.91 -8.49
N ASN A 165 3.30 -9.64 -8.11
CA ASN A 165 2.00 -8.96 -8.12
C ASN A 165 1.42 -8.88 -9.54
N ALA A 166 2.25 -8.65 -10.56
CA ALA A 166 1.84 -8.67 -11.96
C ALA A 166 1.36 -10.05 -12.41
N GLN A 167 2.06 -11.13 -12.03
CA GLN A 167 1.59 -12.49 -12.29
C GLN A 167 0.22 -12.77 -11.64
N ILE A 168 -0.05 -12.22 -10.43
CA ILE A 168 -1.38 -12.33 -9.79
C ILE A 168 -2.45 -11.59 -10.61
N VAL A 169 -2.12 -10.41 -11.16
CA VAL A 169 -3.04 -9.66 -12.04
C VAL A 169 -3.29 -10.43 -13.35
N GLU A 170 -2.26 -11.02 -13.93
CA GLU A 170 -2.37 -11.86 -15.13
C GLU A 170 -3.26 -13.08 -14.90
N ALA A 171 -3.04 -13.79 -13.78
CA ALA A 171 -3.87 -14.91 -13.37
C ALA A 171 -5.33 -14.49 -13.12
N PHE A 172 -5.55 -13.30 -12.57
CA PHE A 172 -6.89 -12.73 -12.41
C PHE A 172 -7.55 -12.46 -13.77
N CYS A 173 -6.85 -11.81 -14.70
CA CYS A 173 -7.38 -11.57 -16.05
C CYS A 173 -7.75 -12.88 -16.75
N ALA A 174 -6.89 -13.90 -16.65
CA ALA A 174 -7.17 -15.23 -17.18
C ALA A 174 -8.40 -15.88 -16.52
N ALA A 175 -8.52 -15.81 -15.19
CA ALA A 175 -9.67 -16.33 -14.46
C ALA A 175 -10.98 -15.64 -14.85
N MET A 176 -10.91 -14.35 -15.22
CA MET A 176 -12.07 -13.56 -15.66
C MET A 176 -12.32 -13.62 -17.16
N HIS A 177 -11.45 -14.28 -17.93
CA HIS A 177 -11.47 -14.29 -19.40
C HIS A 177 -11.32 -12.87 -20.00
N TYR A 178 -10.56 -12.02 -19.33
CA TYR A 178 -10.18 -10.70 -19.82
C TYR A 178 -8.91 -10.79 -20.69
N PRO A 179 -8.63 -9.78 -21.52
CA PRO A 179 -7.36 -9.69 -22.24
C PRO A 179 -6.16 -9.80 -21.30
N ALA A 180 -5.05 -10.30 -21.80
CA ALA A 180 -3.79 -10.31 -21.05
C ALA A 180 -3.37 -8.87 -20.71
N PRO A 181 -2.93 -8.59 -19.47
CA PRO A 181 -2.54 -7.26 -19.06
C PRO A 181 -1.28 -6.78 -19.79
N SER A 182 -1.24 -5.50 -20.12
CA SER A 182 -0.09 -4.89 -20.80
C SER A 182 0.93 -4.30 -19.85
N PHE A 183 0.50 -3.88 -18.65
CA PHE A 183 1.26 -3.11 -17.66
C PHE A 183 1.88 -1.82 -18.21
N ALA A 184 1.45 -1.36 -19.39
CA ALA A 184 1.99 -0.17 -20.06
C ALA A 184 1.77 1.13 -19.26
N SER A 185 0.70 1.17 -18.47
CA SER A 185 0.31 2.30 -17.61
C SER A 185 0.18 1.91 -16.14
N ALA A 186 0.86 0.83 -15.70
CA ALA A 186 0.79 0.39 -14.31
C ALA A 186 1.11 1.55 -13.35
N PRO A 187 0.15 2.04 -12.55
CA PRO A 187 0.33 3.25 -11.77
C PRO A 187 1.37 3.03 -10.68
N THR A 188 2.30 3.98 -10.55
CA THR A 188 3.14 4.08 -9.37
C THR A 188 2.28 4.61 -8.23
N LEU A 189 2.09 3.80 -7.20
CA LEU A 189 1.28 4.21 -6.07
C LEU A 189 2.10 5.05 -5.09
N PRO A 190 1.58 6.19 -4.63
CA PRO A 190 2.25 6.98 -3.61
C PRO A 190 2.61 6.15 -2.38
N MET A 191 3.81 6.37 -1.83
CA MET A 191 4.34 5.69 -0.63
C MET A 191 4.46 4.15 -0.75
N ARG A 192 4.53 3.60 -1.97
CA ARG A 192 4.70 2.16 -2.24
C ARG A 192 5.78 1.93 -3.28
N LEU A 193 7.05 1.97 -2.83
CA LEU A 193 8.24 1.95 -3.68
C LEU A 193 8.22 3.05 -4.77
N GLU A 194 7.59 4.17 -4.44
CA GLU A 194 7.50 5.33 -5.32
C GLU A 194 8.88 5.98 -5.46
N VAL A 195 9.39 6.05 -6.69
CA VAL A 195 10.71 6.65 -6.97
C VAL A 195 10.53 8.09 -7.42
N LYS A 196 11.24 9.00 -6.78
CA LYS A 196 11.27 10.45 -7.12
C LYS A 196 12.70 10.97 -7.16
N GLU A 197 12.90 12.05 -7.89
CA GLU A 197 14.11 12.86 -7.73
C GLU A 197 14.12 13.53 -6.34
N GLY A 198 15.19 13.32 -5.60
CA GLY A 198 15.39 13.97 -4.31
C GLY A 198 16.22 15.25 -4.45
N ILE A 199 16.34 16.00 -3.33
CA ILE A 199 17.24 17.15 -3.24
C ILE A 199 18.70 16.73 -3.43
N ASN A 200 19.54 17.65 -3.89
CA ASN A 200 20.99 17.45 -3.99
C ASN A 200 21.38 16.20 -4.79
N ASP A 201 20.76 15.99 -5.95
CA ASP A 201 21.01 14.84 -6.83
C ASP A 201 20.80 13.48 -6.17
N SER A 202 19.94 13.37 -5.18
CA SER A 202 19.56 12.09 -4.58
C SER A 202 18.40 11.44 -5.35
N ILE A 203 18.28 10.10 -5.20
CA ILE A 203 17.11 9.33 -5.61
C ILE A 203 16.34 8.99 -4.34
N LEU A 204 15.07 9.33 -4.30
CA LEU A 204 14.19 9.08 -3.16
C LEU A 204 13.23 7.95 -3.48
N ILE A 205 13.31 6.87 -2.71
CA ILE A 205 12.38 5.73 -2.76
C ILE A 205 11.46 5.85 -1.56
N ASN A 206 10.19 6.14 -1.81
CA ASN A 206 9.19 6.28 -0.75
C ASN A 206 8.35 5.01 -0.63
N ASP A 207 8.56 4.26 0.44
CA ASP A 207 7.81 3.04 0.80
C ASP A 207 7.34 3.10 2.27
N ALA A 208 6.79 4.24 2.66
CA ALA A 208 6.47 4.55 4.05
C ALA A 208 4.98 4.33 4.40
N TYR A 209 4.29 3.45 3.69
CA TYR A 209 2.89 3.13 3.98
C TYR A 209 2.72 2.06 5.06
N ASN A 210 3.49 0.98 4.96
CA ASN A 210 3.53 -0.13 5.93
C ASN A 210 4.97 -0.47 6.28
N LEU A 211 5.19 -0.93 7.51
CA LEU A 211 6.49 -1.39 7.97
C LEU A 211 6.35 -2.70 8.76
N ASP A 212 6.81 -3.77 8.17
CA ASP A 212 7.03 -5.10 8.75
C ASP A 212 8.32 -5.70 8.18
N LEU A 213 8.84 -6.81 8.74
CA LEU A 213 10.11 -7.40 8.32
C LEU A 213 10.13 -7.79 6.84
N ASN A 214 9.04 -8.39 6.33
CA ASN A 214 8.99 -8.82 4.94
C ASN A 214 8.94 -7.63 3.98
N SER A 215 8.13 -6.60 4.30
CA SER A 215 8.07 -5.38 3.49
C SER A 215 9.38 -4.60 3.54
N LEU A 216 10.10 -4.66 4.66
CA LEU A 216 11.45 -4.07 4.78
C LEU A 216 12.46 -4.82 3.90
N ALA A 217 12.45 -6.17 3.90
CA ALA A 217 13.33 -6.96 3.04
C ALA A 217 13.13 -6.61 1.57
N LEU A 218 11.88 -6.59 1.10
CA LEU A 218 11.54 -6.24 -0.28
C LEU A 218 11.98 -4.83 -0.67
N ALA A 219 11.82 -3.85 0.25
CA ALA A 219 12.22 -2.48 0.01
C ALA A 219 13.75 -2.32 -0.03
N LEU A 220 14.49 -3.08 0.79
CA LEU A 220 15.96 -3.10 0.77
C LEU A 220 16.50 -3.74 -0.51
N ASP A 221 15.90 -4.83 -0.99
CA ASP A 221 16.25 -5.44 -2.28
C ASP A 221 16.01 -4.46 -3.42
N TYR A 222 14.89 -3.73 -3.39
CA TYR A 222 14.60 -2.68 -4.37
C TYR A 222 15.58 -1.52 -4.31
N LEU A 223 15.96 -1.06 -3.11
CA LEU A 223 17.01 -0.06 -2.92
C LEU A 223 18.33 -0.50 -3.57
N HIS A 224 18.69 -1.78 -3.43
CA HIS A 224 19.89 -2.34 -4.05
C HIS A 224 19.85 -2.20 -5.58
N GLY A 225 18.75 -2.54 -6.21
CA GLY A 225 18.58 -2.44 -7.67
C GLY A 225 18.56 -1.00 -8.20
N VAL A 226 17.91 -0.07 -7.47
CA VAL A 226 17.80 1.34 -7.88
C VAL A 226 19.06 2.14 -7.61
N ALA A 227 19.83 1.79 -6.56
CA ALA A 227 20.98 2.55 -6.14
C ALA A 227 22.12 2.58 -7.18
N LEU A 228 22.23 1.54 -8.03
CA LEU A 228 23.35 1.41 -8.97
C LEU A 228 24.68 1.64 -8.25
N ASN A 229 25.40 2.72 -8.61
CA ASN A 229 26.67 3.12 -8.02
C ASN A 229 26.55 4.17 -6.91
N ARG A 230 25.34 4.50 -6.46
CA ARG A 230 25.10 5.48 -5.40
C ARG A 230 25.22 4.84 -4.02
N ARG A 231 25.71 5.59 -3.03
CA ARG A 231 25.67 5.17 -1.63
C ARG A 231 24.22 5.05 -1.16
N ARG A 232 23.93 4.06 -0.33
CA ARG A 232 22.58 3.69 0.13
C ARG A 232 22.31 4.29 1.50
N THR A 233 21.22 5.02 1.60
CA THR A 233 20.71 5.55 2.88
C THR A 233 19.36 4.93 3.17
N LEU A 234 19.19 4.40 4.36
CA LEU A 234 17.89 3.94 4.87
C LEU A 234 17.39 4.93 5.93
N VAL A 235 16.19 5.44 5.76
CA VAL A 235 15.44 6.12 6.83
C VAL A 235 14.38 5.17 7.34
N LEU A 236 14.49 4.76 8.59
CA LEU A 236 13.67 3.71 9.20
C LEU A 236 13.01 4.22 10.48
N SER A 237 11.70 3.98 10.64
CA SER A 237 11.01 4.22 11.92
C SER A 237 11.05 3.00 12.83
N ASP A 238 10.59 3.16 14.09
CA ASP A 238 10.26 2.02 14.94
C ASP A 238 9.26 1.10 14.23
N ILE A 239 9.44 -0.22 14.42
CA ILE A 239 8.55 -1.26 13.89
C ILE A 239 7.57 -1.67 14.99
N SER A 240 6.29 -1.61 14.69
CA SER A 240 5.22 -2.01 15.59
C SER A 240 4.62 -3.35 15.18
N GLN A 241 3.98 -4.05 16.12
CA GLN A 241 3.13 -5.22 15.85
C GLN A 241 3.84 -6.42 15.20
N SER A 242 5.12 -6.62 15.51
CA SER A 242 5.91 -7.76 14.98
C SER A 242 5.66 -9.09 15.68
N GLY A 243 5.16 -9.06 16.93
CA GLY A 243 5.06 -10.25 17.79
C GLY A 243 6.39 -10.75 18.34
N LEU A 244 7.50 -10.07 18.03
CA LEU A 244 8.86 -10.39 18.50
C LEU A 244 9.26 -9.49 19.66
N SER A 245 10.21 -9.94 20.49
CA SER A 245 10.90 -9.05 21.42
C SER A 245 11.70 -7.98 20.67
N ASP A 246 11.95 -6.84 21.31
CA ASP A 246 12.72 -5.75 20.67
C ASP A 246 14.13 -6.20 20.27
N ASP A 247 14.80 -6.99 21.11
CA ASP A 247 16.16 -7.49 20.83
C ASP A 247 16.18 -8.43 19.61
N GLU A 248 15.22 -9.34 19.51
CA GLU A 248 15.10 -10.22 18.36
C GLU A 248 14.73 -9.47 17.10
N LEU A 249 13.75 -8.57 17.18
CA LEU A 249 13.29 -7.75 16.06
C LEU A 249 14.42 -6.92 15.47
N TYR A 250 15.08 -6.10 16.31
CA TYR A 250 16.13 -5.22 15.84
C TYR A 250 17.43 -5.95 15.51
N GLY A 251 17.66 -7.14 16.08
CA GLY A 251 18.72 -8.04 15.64
C GLY A 251 18.52 -8.51 14.20
N ARG A 252 17.29 -8.94 13.85
CA ARG A 252 16.92 -9.30 12.46
C ARG A 252 17.02 -8.11 11.51
N VAL A 253 16.53 -6.94 11.93
CA VAL A 253 16.61 -5.68 11.14
C VAL A 253 18.05 -5.30 10.87
N ALA A 254 18.94 -5.34 11.87
CA ALA A 254 20.35 -5.04 11.70
C ALA A 254 21.03 -6.01 10.71
N GLY A 255 20.69 -7.30 10.77
CA GLY A 255 21.16 -8.30 9.80
C GLY A 255 20.67 -7.99 8.37
N MET A 256 19.43 -7.54 8.19
CA MET A 256 18.89 -7.14 6.88
C MET A 256 19.61 -5.89 6.33
N VAL A 257 19.78 -4.87 7.17
CA VAL A 257 20.46 -3.61 6.82
C VAL A 257 21.91 -3.88 6.38
N ALA A 258 22.63 -4.76 7.11
CA ALA A 258 23.98 -5.15 6.76
C ALA A 258 24.07 -5.89 5.42
N ARG A 259 23.18 -6.89 5.20
CA ARG A 259 23.14 -7.65 3.93
C ARG A 259 22.80 -6.77 2.73
N ALA A 260 21.93 -5.78 2.92
CA ALA A 260 21.57 -4.82 1.86
C ALA A 260 22.69 -3.80 1.55
N GLY A 261 23.78 -3.79 2.32
CA GLY A 261 24.88 -2.86 2.15
C GLY A 261 24.46 -1.41 2.33
N VAL A 262 23.65 -1.13 3.34
CA VAL A 262 23.25 0.25 3.70
C VAL A 262 24.48 0.96 4.28
N ASP A 263 24.86 2.08 3.69
CA ASP A 263 26.01 2.89 4.14
C ASP A 263 25.65 3.81 5.31
N PHE A 264 24.39 4.29 5.35
CA PHE A 264 23.95 5.26 6.34
C PHE A 264 22.51 4.96 6.79
N LEU A 265 22.30 4.84 8.09
CA LEU A 265 21.00 4.63 8.71
C LEU A 265 20.55 5.89 9.44
N ILE A 266 19.36 6.37 9.09
CA ILE A 266 18.65 7.39 9.87
C ILE A 266 17.48 6.70 10.58
N GLY A 267 17.63 6.51 11.89
CA GLY A 267 16.62 5.88 12.72
C GLY A 267 15.69 6.90 13.36
N ILE A 268 14.37 6.67 13.30
CA ILE A 268 13.37 7.55 13.92
C ILE A 268 12.53 6.73 14.91
N GLY A 269 12.66 7.07 16.18
CA GLY A 269 11.92 6.46 17.27
C GLY A 269 12.80 5.94 18.41
N PRO A 270 12.22 5.82 19.61
CA PRO A 270 12.98 5.48 20.81
C PRO A 270 13.41 4.00 20.88
N ARG A 271 12.65 3.08 20.25
CA ARG A 271 12.97 1.65 20.28
C ARG A 271 14.18 1.38 19.40
N LEU A 272 14.19 1.88 18.17
CA LEU A 272 15.31 1.76 17.24
C LEU A 272 16.58 2.41 17.80
N LYS A 273 16.46 3.59 18.42
CA LYS A 273 17.57 4.30 19.06
C LYS A 273 18.21 3.48 20.19
N ARG A 274 17.43 2.77 21.02
CA ARG A 274 17.96 1.90 22.08
C ARG A 274 18.83 0.78 21.55
N HIS A 275 18.54 0.31 20.33
CA HIS A 275 19.26 -0.78 19.67
C HIS A 275 20.32 -0.30 18.66
N ALA A 276 20.68 0.99 18.73
CA ALA A 276 21.67 1.59 17.81
C ALA A 276 22.99 0.81 17.71
N GLY A 277 23.43 0.16 18.80
CA GLY A 277 24.65 -0.65 18.83
C GLY A 277 24.65 -1.88 17.91
N LEU A 278 23.48 -2.36 17.46
CA LEU A 278 23.37 -3.50 16.57
C LEU A 278 23.73 -3.18 15.10
N PHE A 279 23.70 -1.90 14.72
CA PHE A 279 23.94 -1.47 13.34
C PHE A 279 25.39 -1.11 13.11
N GLY A 280 26.05 -1.76 12.16
CA GLY A 280 27.47 -1.56 11.83
C GLY A 280 27.78 -0.41 10.86
N CYS A 281 26.76 0.21 10.24
CA CYS A 281 26.93 1.34 9.33
C CYS A 281 26.97 2.70 10.07
N ASP A 282 27.31 3.78 9.35
CA ASP A 282 27.14 5.15 9.84
C ASP A 282 25.66 5.39 10.17
N LYS A 283 25.37 6.13 11.24
CA LYS A 283 24.00 6.24 11.73
C LYS A 283 23.71 7.50 12.53
N GLU A 284 22.47 7.97 12.40
CA GLU A 284 21.89 9.06 13.22
C GLU A 284 20.51 8.64 13.72
N PHE A 285 20.10 9.14 14.90
CA PHE A 285 18.80 8.80 15.49
C PHE A 285 18.08 10.05 15.97
N TYR A 286 16.78 10.10 15.65
CA TYR A 286 15.87 11.16 16.03
C TYR A 286 14.66 10.60 16.80
N ALA A 287 14.08 11.41 17.69
CA ALA A 287 12.90 10.99 18.45
C ALA A 287 11.62 11.02 17.60
N SER A 288 11.58 11.90 16.58
CA SER A 288 10.41 12.08 15.73
C SER A 288 10.80 12.48 14.29
N THR A 289 9.86 12.35 13.38
CA THR A 289 9.99 12.81 11.99
C THR A 289 10.20 14.32 11.91
N ASP A 290 9.51 15.10 12.75
CA ASP A 290 9.64 16.56 12.76
C ASP A 290 11.05 16.97 13.25
N GLU A 291 11.60 16.29 14.26
CA GLU A 291 12.99 16.50 14.70
C GLU A 291 13.99 16.14 13.58
N CYS A 292 13.78 15.02 12.90
CA CYS A 292 14.61 14.62 11.77
C CYS A 292 14.62 15.69 10.69
N ILE A 293 13.47 16.19 10.26
CA ILE A 293 13.34 17.22 9.24
C ILE A 293 14.07 18.51 9.62
N ALA A 294 13.99 18.89 10.92
CA ALA A 294 14.62 20.12 11.43
C ALA A 294 16.15 20.02 11.53
N ARG A 295 16.69 18.82 11.75
CA ARG A 295 18.12 18.63 12.10
C ARG A 295 18.93 17.85 11.09
N ILE A 296 18.29 17.14 10.15
CA ILE A 296 19.00 16.35 9.13
C ILE A 296 19.94 17.23 8.31
N ASP A 297 21.20 16.85 8.22
CA ASP A 297 22.12 17.49 7.29
C ASP A 297 21.79 17.05 5.86
N ARG A 298 21.18 17.94 5.12
CA ARG A 298 20.83 17.70 3.70
C ARG A 298 22.04 17.42 2.80
N ARG A 299 23.25 17.79 3.22
CA ARG A 299 24.48 17.45 2.50
C ARG A 299 24.85 15.98 2.70
N ALA A 300 24.55 15.42 3.86
CA ALA A 300 24.80 14.00 4.15
C ALA A 300 23.97 13.03 3.29
N VAL A 301 22.88 13.51 2.67
CA VAL A 301 22.02 12.72 1.77
C VAL A 301 22.25 13.02 0.28
N ALA A 302 23.19 13.93 -0.05
CA ALA A 302 23.49 14.31 -1.44
C ALA A 302 24.06 13.16 -2.26
N GLY A 303 23.60 13.00 -3.50
CA GLY A 303 24.07 11.98 -4.43
C GLY A 303 23.74 10.54 -4.04
N ARG A 304 22.90 10.31 -3.05
CA ARG A 304 22.57 8.98 -2.52
C ARG A 304 21.27 8.41 -3.06
N ALA A 305 21.11 7.11 -2.97
CA ALA A 305 19.80 6.47 -3.05
C ALA A 305 19.22 6.35 -1.62
N ILE A 306 18.08 6.97 -1.39
CA ILE A 306 17.46 7.10 -0.06
C ILE A 306 16.16 6.30 -0.05
N LEU A 307 16.06 5.28 0.81
CA LEU A 307 14.84 4.55 1.07
C LEU A 307 14.16 5.11 2.33
N LEU A 308 12.93 5.58 2.18
CA LEU A 308 12.06 5.92 3.30
C LEU A 308 11.18 4.74 3.62
N LYS A 309 11.36 4.13 4.79
CA LYS A 309 10.58 2.99 5.27
C LYS A 309 10.08 3.25 6.69
N GLY A 310 8.82 3.62 6.84
CA GLY A 310 8.25 4.03 8.11
C GLY A 310 6.86 3.48 8.38
N ALA A 311 6.55 3.28 9.66
CA ALA A 311 5.20 2.99 10.10
C ALA A 311 4.32 4.25 9.96
N ARG A 312 3.04 4.07 9.72
CA ARG A 312 2.09 5.15 9.42
C ARG A 312 2.05 6.26 10.49
N ASP A 313 2.21 5.89 11.76
CA ASP A 313 2.19 6.84 12.87
C ASP A 313 3.35 7.83 12.86
N PHE A 314 4.44 7.51 12.17
CA PHE A 314 5.61 8.37 12.01
C PHE A 314 5.48 9.42 10.90
N ARG A 315 4.40 9.40 10.11
CA ARG A 315 4.08 10.43 9.09
C ARG A 315 5.23 10.75 8.14
N PHE A 316 5.85 9.73 7.59
CA PHE A 316 7.00 9.87 6.68
C PHE A 316 6.68 10.61 5.37
N GLU A 317 5.40 10.84 5.05
CA GLU A 317 4.98 11.74 3.97
C GLU A 317 5.57 13.15 4.13
N LYS A 318 5.71 13.64 5.37
CA LYS A 318 6.37 14.92 5.66
C LYS A 318 7.85 14.90 5.26
N LEU A 319 8.55 13.81 5.60
CA LEU A 319 9.96 13.64 5.28
C LEU A 319 10.16 13.46 3.77
N ALA A 320 9.29 12.66 3.13
CA ALA A 320 9.29 12.49 1.68
C ALA A 320 9.12 13.84 0.97
N HIS A 321 8.20 14.69 1.44
CA HIS A 321 8.02 16.04 0.91
C HIS A 321 9.25 16.92 1.13
N ALA A 322 9.89 16.84 2.29
CA ALA A 322 11.08 17.64 2.63
C ALA A 322 12.32 17.25 1.83
N LEU A 323 12.45 15.98 1.43
CA LEU A 323 13.59 15.44 0.69
C LEU A 323 13.34 15.33 -0.82
N ALA A 324 12.12 15.43 -1.30
CA ALA A 324 11.84 15.45 -2.73
C ALA A 324 12.33 16.75 -3.36
N ARG A 325 12.87 16.63 -4.59
CA ARG A 325 13.15 17.79 -5.42
C ARG A 325 11.84 18.49 -5.74
N ARG A 326 11.75 19.78 -5.44
CA ARG A 326 10.59 20.58 -5.82
C ARG A 326 10.58 20.70 -7.35
N SER A 327 9.65 20.02 -7.99
CA SER A 327 9.23 20.39 -9.34
C SER A 327 8.47 21.73 -9.24
N HIS A 328 8.69 22.62 -10.19
CA HIS A 328 7.90 23.84 -10.29
C HIS A 328 6.46 23.46 -10.68
N THR A 329 5.69 23.02 -9.71
CA THR A 329 4.24 22.87 -9.86
C THR A 329 3.60 24.13 -9.35
N THR A 330 2.86 24.79 -10.24
CA THR A 330 1.96 25.87 -9.81
C THR A 330 0.89 25.21 -8.94
N VAL A 331 0.87 25.55 -7.65
CA VAL A 331 -0.12 25.06 -6.69
C VAL A 331 -1.15 26.18 -6.52
N LEU A 332 -2.41 25.87 -6.79
CA LEU A 332 -3.53 26.70 -6.39
C LEU A 332 -3.95 26.29 -4.98
N GLU A 333 -3.66 27.11 -3.99
CA GLU A 333 -4.17 26.91 -2.63
C GLU A 333 -5.51 27.65 -2.48
N VAL A 334 -6.54 26.90 -2.09
CA VAL A 334 -7.87 27.46 -1.80
C VAL A 334 -8.12 27.29 -0.31
N ASP A 335 -8.13 28.43 0.40
CA ASP A 335 -8.48 28.48 1.82
C ASP A 335 -10.01 28.63 1.94
N LEU A 336 -10.68 27.54 2.29
CA LEU A 336 -12.14 27.49 2.45
C LEU A 336 -12.63 28.32 3.64
N ASP A 337 -11.83 28.49 4.69
CA ASP A 337 -12.19 29.31 5.84
C ASP A 337 -12.11 30.80 5.47
N ALA A 338 -11.10 31.22 4.73
CA ALA A 338 -10.99 32.56 4.18
C ALA A 338 -12.15 32.87 3.19
N MET A 339 -12.52 31.90 2.35
CA MET A 339 -13.68 32.05 1.45
C MET A 339 -14.98 32.21 2.23
N THR A 340 -15.18 31.40 3.27
CA THR A 340 -16.37 31.49 4.15
C THR A 340 -16.40 32.82 4.89
N HIS A 341 -15.24 33.28 5.41
CA HIS A 341 -15.13 34.60 6.03
C HIS A 341 -15.52 35.71 5.07
N ASN A 342 -14.99 35.72 3.85
CA ASN A 342 -15.30 36.70 2.83
C ASN A 342 -16.78 36.69 2.45
N LEU A 343 -17.36 35.52 2.27
CA LEU A 343 -18.80 35.38 2.00
C LEU A 343 -19.63 35.99 3.12
N ASN A 344 -19.31 35.68 4.37
CA ASN A 344 -20.02 36.21 5.53
C ASN A 344 -19.83 37.72 5.67
N PHE A 345 -18.65 38.27 5.37
CA PHE A 345 -18.38 39.68 5.34
C PHE A 345 -19.29 40.40 4.31
N PHE A 346 -19.37 39.91 3.09
CA PHE A 346 -20.25 40.49 2.08
C PHE A 346 -21.74 40.37 2.46
N ARG A 347 -22.14 39.20 3.02
CA ARG A 347 -23.52 39.01 3.54
C ARG A 347 -23.88 40.02 4.60
N SER A 348 -22.95 40.41 5.50
CA SER A 348 -23.17 41.36 6.56
C SER A 348 -23.40 42.82 6.03
N LYS A 349 -23.01 43.08 4.80
CA LYS A 349 -23.20 44.40 4.14
C LYS A 349 -24.51 44.50 3.37
N LEU A 350 -25.23 43.38 3.22
CA LEU A 350 -26.50 43.37 2.47
C LEU A 350 -27.68 43.72 3.38
N SER A 351 -28.67 44.42 2.83
CA SER A 351 -29.91 44.72 3.55
C SER A 351 -30.70 43.43 3.81
N PHE A 352 -31.51 43.44 4.89
CA PHE A 352 -32.37 42.33 5.24
C PHE A 352 -33.26 41.93 4.05
N GLY A 353 -33.30 40.63 3.74
CA GLY A 353 -34.09 40.10 2.60
C GLY A 353 -33.39 40.10 1.24
N THR A 354 -32.16 40.66 1.14
CA THR A 354 -31.39 40.58 -0.11
C THR A 354 -30.92 39.14 -0.35
N LYS A 355 -31.21 38.61 -1.56
CA LYS A 355 -30.74 37.28 -2.00
C LYS A 355 -29.34 37.39 -2.61
N LEU A 356 -28.43 36.55 -2.16
CA LEU A 356 -27.09 36.45 -2.73
C LEU A 356 -27.07 35.27 -3.71
N VAL A 357 -26.67 35.57 -4.96
CA VAL A 357 -26.51 34.53 -5.99
C VAL A 357 -25.03 34.44 -6.34
N ALA A 358 -24.45 33.24 -6.10
CA ALA A 358 -23.09 32.94 -6.51
C ALA A 358 -23.11 32.32 -7.90
N MET A 359 -22.38 32.91 -8.85
CA MET A 359 -22.15 32.26 -10.15
C MET A 359 -21.00 31.29 -10.05
N VAL A 360 -21.27 30.02 -10.33
CA VAL A 360 -20.26 28.95 -10.38
C VAL A 360 -20.15 28.45 -11.81
N LYS A 361 -18.97 28.54 -12.38
CA LYS A 361 -18.69 28.02 -13.73
C LYS A 361 -18.13 26.62 -13.66
N ALA A 362 -18.83 25.66 -14.20
CA ALA A 362 -18.32 24.29 -14.33
C ALA A 362 -17.18 24.22 -15.36
N GLY A 363 -16.10 23.50 -15.02
CA GLY A 363 -14.98 23.29 -15.94
C GLY A 363 -14.08 24.51 -16.16
N SER A 364 -14.03 25.44 -15.22
CA SER A 364 -13.08 26.55 -15.24
C SER A 364 -11.82 26.18 -14.48
N TYR A 365 -10.76 25.79 -15.20
CA TYR A 365 -9.41 25.40 -14.77
C TYR A 365 -9.23 23.92 -14.52
#